data_e71818dacdeeac4a32c263ae8a453295
#
_entry.id   e71818dacdeeac4a32c263ae8a453295
#
_cell.length_a   1.000
_cell.length_b   1.000
_cell.length_c   1.000
_cell.angle_alpha   90.00
_cell.angle_beta   90.00
_cell.angle_gamma   90.00
#
_symmetry.space_group_name_H-M   'P 1'
#
loop_
_entity.id
_entity.type
_entity.pdbx_description
1 polymer ?
#
loop_
_entity_poly.entity_id
_entity_poly.type
_entity_poly.pdbx_seq_one_letter_code
_entity_poly.pdbx_strand_id
1 'polypeptide(L)'
;SKEEIGFLPGDLREKMDPWVQPIYQNFFALYDKVKVEKMIEDGKIEIVPVSFMRGRTFLDSLIIVDEAQNVTHEQMEMITSRIGLRSKMIVCGDSHQTDLKKKSDSGFKFLYSAARKIKNLEAITLTTNHRNEIVEDLIKYYNEAVDKGASITISGSHNYNSRN
;
A
#
# COMPACT_ATOMS: atom_id res chain seq x y z
N SER A 1 0.83 -3.66 -10.93
CA SER A 1 0.66 -2.97 -12.20
C SER A 1 1.83 -2.03 -12.39
N LYS A 2 2.45 -2.03 -13.57
CA LYS A 2 3.37 -0.97 -13.96
C LYS A 2 2.51 0.23 -14.36
N GLU A 3 2.15 1.04 -13.39
CA GLU A 3 1.50 2.31 -13.65
C GLU A 3 2.58 3.27 -14.15
N GLU A 4 2.53 3.57 -15.43
CA GLU A 4 3.52 4.43 -16.08
C GLU A 4 3.12 5.89 -15.84
N ILE A 5 3.48 6.41 -14.68
CA ILE A 5 3.26 7.83 -14.30
C ILE A 5 3.73 8.78 -15.40
N GLY A 6 4.72 8.38 -16.20
CA GLY A 6 5.29 9.20 -17.27
C GLY A 6 4.34 9.62 -18.40
N PHE A 7 3.26 8.87 -18.63
CA PHE A 7 2.28 9.15 -19.69
C PHE A 7 1.13 10.07 -19.29
N LEU A 8 1.00 10.40 -18.00
CA LEU A 8 -0.03 11.31 -17.54
C LEU A 8 0.38 12.77 -17.83
N PRO A 9 -0.56 13.65 -18.23
CA PRO A 9 -0.30 15.10 -18.34
C PRO A 9 -0.09 15.72 -16.96
N GLY A 10 0.63 16.83 -16.91
CA GLY A 10 0.90 17.57 -15.68
C GLY A 10 2.28 17.31 -15.06
N ASP A 11 2.60 18.03 -14.00
CA ASP A 11 3.81 17.81 -13.22
C ASP A 11 3.71 16.53 -12.35
N LEU A 12 4.78 16.17 -11.66
CA LEU A 12 4.82 14.95 -10.84
C LEU A 12 3.75 14.96 -9.75
N ARG A 13 3.48 16.13 -9.13
CA ARG A 13 2.48 16.29 -8.08
C ARG A 13 1.07 16.04 -8.63
N GLU A 14 0.75 16.65 -9.76
CA GLU A 14 -0.54 16.46 -10.44
C GLU A 14 -0.73 15.02 -10.90
N LYS A 15 0.32 14.39 -11.46
CA LYS A 15 0.30 12.99 -11.91
C LYS A 15 0.06 12.00 -10.78
N MET A 16 0.50 12.34 -9.57
CA MET A 16 0.35 11.47 -8.40
C MET A 16 -0.92 11.70 -7.60
N ASP A 17 -1.63 12.78 -7.85
CA ASP A 17 -2.78 13.18 -7.05
C ASP A 17 -3.81 12.04 -6.82
N PRO A 18 -4.23 11.26 -7.83
CA PRO A 18 -5.18 10.17 -7.65
C PRO A 18 -4.73 9.09 -6.65
N TRP A 19 -3.44 8.79 -6.60
CA TRP A 19 -2.88 7.76 -5.70
C TRP A 19 -2.63 8.26 -4.29
N VAL A 20 -2.42 9.57 -4.12
CA VAL A 20 -2.14 10.16 -2.81
C VAL A 20 -3.40 10.65 -2.10
N GLN A 21 -4.49 10.89 -2.82
CA GLN A 21 -5.76 11.36 -2.25
C GLN A 21 -6.27 10.49 -1.08
N PRO A 22 -6.28 9.15 -1.14
CA PRO A 22 -6.70 8.33 -0.01
C PRO A 22 -5.85 8.56 1.25
N ILE A 23 -4.54 8.80 1.07
CA ILE A 23 -3.63 9.08 2.17
C ILE A 23 -3.98 10.42 2.82
N TYR A 24 -4.19 11.46 2.01
CA TYR A 24 -4.60 12.78 2.50
C TYR A 24 -5.93 12.73 3.22
N GLN A 25 -6.92 11.99 2.70
CA GLN A 25 -8.21 11.81 3.35
C GLN A 25 -8.08 11.21 4.75
N ASN A 26 -7.20 10.22 4.92
CA ASN A 26 -6.92 9.64 6.24
C ASN A 26 -6.28 10.65 7.20
N PHE A 27 -5.36 11.48 6.71
CA PHE A 27 -4.79 12.56 7.52
C PHE A 27 -5.85 13.58 7.91
N PHE A 28 -6.73 14.00 6.99
CA PHE A 28 -7.81 14.96 7.28
C PHE A 28 -8.88 14.40 8.21
N ALA A 29 -9.08 13.07 8.25
CA ALA A 29 -9.96 12.44 9.22
C ALA A 29 -9.41 12.48 10.66
N LEU A 30 -8.08 12.52 10.81
CA LEU A 30 -7.40 12.50 12.12
C LEU A 30 -6.96 13.88 12.61
N TYR A 31 -6.72 14.82 11.69
CA TYR A 31 -6.17 16.13 11.99
C TYR A 31 -6.90 17.23 11.22
N ASP A 32 -6.81 18.45 11.73
CA ASP A 32 -7.30 19.64 11.03
C ASP A 32 -6.63 19.77 9.67
N LYS A 33 -7.43 20.05 8.63
CA LYS A 33 -6.98 20.11 7.23
C LYS A 33 -5.90 21.16 7.01
N VAL A 34 -6.08 22.36 7.56
CA VAL A 34 -5.12 23.48 7.40
C VAL A 34 -3.78 23.11 8.01
N LYS A 35 -3.80 22.40 9.16
CA LYS A 35 -2.59 21.94 9.81
C LYS A 35 -1.85 20.91 8.96
N VAL A 36 -2.58 19.95 8.35
CA VAL A 36 -1.97 18.93 7.48
C VAL A 36 -1.39 19.58 6.22
N GLU A 37 -2.13 20.47 5.56
CA GLU A 37 -1.64 21.18 4.39
C GLU A 37 -0.33 21.94 4.68
N LYS A 38 -0.29 22.62 5.82
CA LYS A 38 0.94 23.30 6.26
C LYS A 38 2.10 22.32 6.53
N MET A 39 1.82 21.16 7.11
CA MET A 39 2.85 20.13 7.33
C MET A 39 3.42 19.59 6.02
N ILE A 40 2.61 19.50 4.96
CA ILE A 40 3.04 19.10 3.62
C ILE A 40 3.89 20.22 2.99
N GLU A 41 3.43 21.47 3.07
CA GLU A 41 4.18 22.65 2.57
C GLU A 41 5.54 22.81 3.26
N ASP A 42 5.58 22.59 4.57
CA ASP A 42 6.80 22.63 5.39
C ASP A 42 7.72 21.41 5.16
N GLY A 43 7.33 20.44 4.32
CA GLY A 43 8.09 19.21 4.09
C GLY A 43 8.13 18.25 5.26
N LYS A 44 7.22 18.40 6.25
CA LYS A 44 7.10 17.48 7.40
C LYS A 44 6.37 16.20 7.05
N ILE A 45 5.53 16.25 6.03
CA ILE A 45 4.87 15.09 5.41
C ILE A 45 5.30 15.07 3.95
N GLU A 46 5.91 13.99 3.53
CA GLU A 46 6.32 13.76 2.14
C GLU A 46 5.77 12.42 1.67
N ILE A 47 5.14 12.38 0.50
CA ILE A 47 4.71 11.16 -0.16
C ILE A 47 5.65 10.89 -1.32
N VAL A 48 6.34 9.76 -1.27
CA VAL A 48 7.41 9.42 -2.21
C VAL A 48 7.06 8.12 -2.93
N PRO A 49 6.92 8.13 -4.27
CA PRO A 49 6.82 6.90 -5.03
C PRO A 49 8.09 6.06 -4.86
N VAL A 50 7.93 4.73 -4.83
CA VAL A 50 9.05 3.79 -4.69
C VAL A 50 10.12 4.03 -5.76
N SER A 51 9.73 4.37 -6.98
CA SER A 51 10.65 4.66 -8.08
C SER A 51 11.59 5.86 -7.83
N PHE A 52 11.20 6.78 -6.93
CA PHE A 52 11.99 7.96 -6.60
C PHE A 52 12.79 7.84 -5.29
N MET A 53 12.76 6.68 -4.64
CA MET A 53 13.49 6.44 -3.40
C MET A 53 14.98 6.11 -3.63
N ARG A 54 15.34 5.69 -4.84
CA ARG A 54 16.73 5.28 -5.15
C ARG A 54 17.71 6.43 -4.91
N GLY A 55 18.80 6.14 -4.18
CA GLY A 55 19.83 7.14 -3.86
C GLY A 55 19.49 8.07 -2.70
N ARG A 56 18.28 7.99 -2.13
CA ARG A 56 17.89 8.77 -0.94
C ARG A 56 18.25 8.02 0.34
N THR A 57 18.45 8.77 1.43
CA THR A 57 18.53 8.25 2.79
C THR A 57 17.64 9.12 3.67
N PHE A 58 16.71 8.50 4.37
CA PHE A 58 15.77 9.22 5.24
C PHE A 58 16.35 9.27 6.65
N LEU A 59 16.60 10.47 7.13
CA LEU A 59 17.13 10.76 8.48
C LEU A 59 16.01 11.37 9.33
N ASP A 60 16.03 11.12 10.63
CA ASP A 60 15.07 11.68 11.60
C ASP A 60 13.60 11.50 11.16
N SER A 61 13.29 10.37 10.55
CA SER A 61 12.04 10.15 9.83
C SER A 61 11.29 8.93 10.33
N LEU A 62 9.96 9.02 10.33
CA LEU A 62 9.06 7.88 10.35
C LEU A 62 8.66 7.56 8.90
N ILE A 63 9.07 6.40 8.41
CA ILE A 63 8.79 5.95 7.04
C ILE A 63 7.65 4.94 7.12
N ILE A 64 6.59 5.15 6.36
CA ILE A 64 5.47 4.21 6.26
C ILE A 64 5.42 3.70 4.81
N VAL A 65 5.53 2.38 4.66
CA VAL A 65 5.38 1.68 3.38
C VAL A 65 4.04 0.97 3.42
N ASP A 66 3.10 1.43 2.61
CA ASP A 66 1.75 0.85 2.52
C ASP A 66 1.61 -0.05 1.30
N GLU A 67 0.62 -0.97 1.32
CA GLU A 67 0.37 -1.95 0.26
C GLU A 67 1.63 -2.78 -0.13
N ALA A 68 2.45 -3.07 0.88
CA ALA A 68 3.77 -3.67 0.68
C ALA A 68 3.75 -5.10 0.12
N GLN A 69 2.59 -5.79 0.13
CA GLN A 69 2.43 -7.09 -0.52
C GLN A 69 2.68 -7.04 -2.03
N ASN A 70 2.54 -5.85 -2.64
CA ASN A 70 2.76 -5.62 -4.07
C ASN A 70 4.21 -5.22 -4.41
N VAL A 71 5.07 -5.15 -3.40
CA VAL A 71 6.49 -4.81 -3.53
C VAL A 71 7.30 -6.08 -3.80
N THR A 72 8.12 -6.06 -4.85
CA THR A 72 9.02 -7.18 -5.17
C THR A 72 10.21 -7.27 -4.20
N HIS A 73 10.96 -8.36 -4.23
CA HIS A 73 12.19 -8.51 -3.42
C HIS A 73 13.19 -7.38 -3.65
N GLU A 74 13.47 -7.06 -4.91
CA GLU A 74 14.42 -5.99 -5.28
C GLU A 74 13.95 -4.62 -4.78
N GLN A 75 12.66 -4.34 -4.92
CA GLN A 75 12.08 -3.10 -4.42
C GLN A 75 12.12 -3.05 -2.89
N MET A 76 11.83 -4.15 -2.19
CA MET A 76 11.88 -4.19 -0.72
C MET A 76 13.29 -3.99 -0.19
N GLU A 77 14.29 -4.60 -0.81
CA GLU A 77 15.71 -4.38 -0.50
C GLU A 77 16.08 -2.91 -0.70
N MET A 78 15.68 -2.33 -1.83
CA MET A 78 15.92 -0.93 -2.14
C MET A 78 15.26 -0.01 -1.10
N ILE A 79 14.00 -0.25 -0.71
CA ILE A 79 13.25 0.54 0.27
C ILE A 79 13.90 0.44 1.65
N THR A 80 14.16 -0.76 2.13
CA THR A 80 14.69 -0.98 3.48
C THR A 80 16.10 -0.42 3.65
N SER A 81 16.88 -0.39 2.58
CA SER A 81 18.22 0.23 2.58
C SER A 81 18.20 1.76 2.66
N ARG A 82 17.02 2.41 2.65
CA ARG A 82 16.87 3.87 2.77
C ARG A 82 16.76 4.36 4.21
N ILE A 83 16.63 3.45 5.18
CA ILE A 83 16.55 3.83 6.60
C ILE A 83 17.87 4.46 7.03
N GLY A 84 17.79 5.71 7.46
CA GLY A 84 18.94 6.45 7.99
C GLY A 84 18.92 6.58 9.50
N LEU A 85 19.84 7.36 10.04
CA LEU A 85 19.98 7.59 11.48
C LEU A 85 18.68 8.18 12.07
N ARG A 86 18.35 7.73 13.28
CA ARG A 86 17.17 8.17 14.06
C ARG A 86 15.85 8.01 13.32
N SER A 87 15.79 7.06 12.39
CA SER A 87 14.60 6.77 11.61
C SER A 87 14.01 5.42 11.98
N LYS A 88 12.70 5.29 11.80
CA LYS A 88 11.94 4.06 11.95
C LYS A 88 11.14 3.80 10.67
N MET A 89 11.04 2.53 10.28
CA MET A 89 10.19 2.13 9.16
C MET A 89 9.09 1.20 9.65
N ILE A 90 7.88 1.45 9.18
CA ILE A 90 6.70 0.60 9.35
C ILE A 90 6.31 0.12 7.96
N VAL A 91 6.24 -1.20 7.79
CA VAL A 91 5.85 -1.81 6.51
C VAL A 91 4.52 -2.51 6.71
N CYS A 92 3.49 -2.00 6.05
CA CYS A 92 2.11 -2.49 6.14
C CYS A 92 1.75 -3.27 4.88
N GLY A 93 1.07 -4.40 5.04
CA GLY A 93 0.61 -5.19 3.91
C GLY A 93 -0.25 -6.36 4.32
N ASP A 94 -1.05 -6.85 3.37
CA ASP A 94 -1.83 -8.06 3.49
C ASP A 94 -1.30 -9.13 2.51
N SER A 95 -0.73 -10.20 3.05
CA SER A 95 -0.14 -11.28 2.24
C SER A 95 -1.14 -12.04 1.37
N HIS A 96 -2.46 -11.87 1.60
CA HIS A 96 -3.51 -12.50 0.80
C HIS A 96 -3.92 -11.64 -0.41
N GLN A 97 -3.72 -10.31 -0.35
CA GLN A 97 -4.14 -9.34 -1.36
C GLN A 97 -3.00 -8.91 -2.29
N THR A 98 -2.19 -9.84 -2.79
CA THR A 98 -1.10 -9.48 -3.69
C THR A 98 -1.50 -9.53 -5.16
N ASP A 99 -1.18 -8.47 -5.91
CA ASP A 99 -1.35 -8.35 -7.37
C ASP A 99 -0.15 -8.90 -8.16
N LEU A 100 0.89 -9.35 -7.46
CA LEU A 100 2.07 -9.92 -8.10
C LEU A 100 1.73 -11.23 -8.83
N LYS A 101 2.20 -11.38 -10.06
CA LYS A 101 1.98 -12.58 -10.89
C LYS A 101 2.40 -13.87 -10.19
N LYS A 102 3.47 -13.81 -9.39
CA LYS A 102 3.92 -14.90 -8.53
C LYS A 102 3.96 -14.41 -7.09
N LYS A 103 3.18 -15.04 -6.23
CA LYS A 103 3.16 -14.74 -4.77
C LYS A 103 4.52 -14.92 -4.11
N SER A 104 5.41 -15.75 -4.69
CA SER A 104 6.80 -15.94 -4.24
C SER A 104 7.68 -14.70 -4.42
N ASP A 105 7.31 -13.79 -5.31
CA ASP A 105 8.11 -12.60 -5.63
C ASP A 105 7.87 -11.46 -4.64
N SER A 106 6.96 -11.65 -3.66
CA SER A 106 6.66 -10.64 -2.64
C SER A 106 7.78 -10.46 -1.64
N GLY A 107 8.43 -9.30 -1.69
CA GLY A 107 9.43 -8.87 -0.74
C GLY A 107 8.87 -8.70 0.69
N PHE A 108 7.58 -8.40 0.82
CA PHE A 108 6.89 -8.28 2.11
C PHE A 108 6.89 -9.60 2.89
N LYS A 109 6.55 -10.72 2.24
CA LYS A 109 6.57 -12.05 2.89
C LYS A 109 7.97 -12.44 3.34
N PHE A 110 8.96 -12.12 2.53
CA PHE A 110 10.36 -12.36 2.89
C PHE A 110 10.76 -11.53 4.09
N LEU A 111 10.48 -10.22 4.09
CA LEU A 111 10.75 -9.33 5.21
C LEU A 111 10.07 -9.78 6.49
N TYR A 112 8.80 -10.18 6.42
CA TYR A 112 8.05 -10.72 7.55
C TYR A 112 8.73 -11.95 8.16
N SER A 113 9.19 -12.87 7.31
CA SER A 113 9.93 -14.06 7.77
C SER A 113 11.29 -13.75 8.39
N ALA A 114 11.95 -12.70 7.91
CA ALA A 114 13.24 -12.25 8.39
C ALA A 114 13.20 -11.66 9.82
N ALA A 115 12.02 -11.20 10.27
CA ALA A 115 11.83 -10.67 11.63
C ALA A 115 12.22 -11.67 12.74
N ARG A 116 12.16 -12.97 12.44
CA ARG A 116 12.61 -14.02 13.38
C ARG A 116 14.13 -14.09 13.56
N LYS A 117 14.90 -13.46 12.68
CA LYS A 117 16.36 -13.56 12.62
C LYS A 117 17.07 -12.24 12.86
N ILE A 118 16.38 -11.12 12.66
CA ILE A 118 16.96 -9.77 12.71
C ILE A 118 16.51 -9.08 13.99
N LYS A 119 17.46 -8.79 14.89
CA LYS A 119 17.19 -8.24 16.24
C LYS A 119 16.33 -6.96 16.26
N ASN A 120 16.50 -6.09 15.28
CA ASN A 120 15.82 -4.78 15.24
C ASN A 120 14.63 -4.77 14.27
N LEU A 121 14.15 -5.93 13.88
CA LEU A 121 12.98 -6.10 13.03
C LEU A 121 11.93 -6.91 13.80
N GLU A 122 10.74 -6.34 13.93
CA GLU A 122 9.60 -6.97 14.58
C GLU A 122 8.45 -7.17 13.58
N ALA A 123 7.78 -8.30 13.68
CA ALA A 123 6.61 -8.60 12.86
C ALA A 123 5.37 -8.70 13.76
N ILE A 124 4.34 -7.93 13.42
CA ILE A 124 3.07 -7.88 14.14
C ILE A 124 1.96 -8.30 13.19
N THR A 125 1.13 -9.23 13.63
CA THR A 125 -0.08 -9.62 12.91
C THR A 125 -1.29 -8.98 13.58
N LEU A 126 -2.03 -8.16 12.84
CA LEU A 126 -3.29 -7.60 13.30
C LEU A 126 -4.40 -8.61 13.04
N THR A 127 -5.16 -8.95 14.09
CA THR A 127 -6.22 -9.97 14.04
C THR A 127 -7.62 -9.38 14.12
N THR A 128 -7.75 -8.12 14.56
CA THR A 128 -9.03 -7.44 14.66
C THR A 128 -9.31 -6.68 13.36
N ASN A 129 -10.46 -6.97 12.77
CA ASN A 129 -10.96 -6.25 11.61
C ASN A 129 -12.07 -5.28 12.06
N HIS A 130 -12.00 -4.04 11.58
CA HIS A 130 -12.99 -3.00 11.86
C HIS A 130 -13.85 -2.67 10.62
N ARG A 131 -13.78 -3.51 9.58
CA ARG A 131 -14.63 -3.36 8.39
C ARG A 131 -16.07 -3.76 8.70
N ASN A 132 -17.00 -3.32 7.86
CA ASN A 132 -18.39 -3.78 7.94
C ASN A 132 -18.44 -5.31 7.76
N GLU A 133 -19.30 -5.99 8.54
CA GLU A 133 -19.44 -7.46 8.54
C GLU A 133 -19.65 -8.04 7.14
N ILE A 134 -20.48 -7.39 6.31
CA ILE A 134 -20.71 -7.83 4.93
C ILE A 134 -19.43 -7.83 4.10
N VAL A 135 -18.50 -6.89 4.36
CA VAL A 135 -17.23 -6.84 3.65
C VAL A 135 -16.32 -7.99 4.06
N GLU A 136 -16.35 -8.36 5.34
CA GLU A 136 -15.61 -9.54 5.84
C GLU A 136 -16.11 -10.82 5.18
N ASP A 137 -17.42 -11.03 5.13
CA ASP A 137 -18.04 -12.21 4.53
C ASP A 137 -17.72 -12.29 3.03
N LEU A 138 -17.77 -11.17 2.31
CA LEU A 138 -17.41 -11.11 0.90
C LEU A 138 -15.93 -11.47 0.67
N ILE A 139 -15.02 -10.88 1.44
CA ILE A 139 -13.58 -11.16 1.32
C ILE A 139 -13.30 -12.64 1.61
N LYS A 140 -13.92 -13.22 2.65
CA LYS A 140 -13.80 -14.63 2.98
C LYS A 140 -14.28 -15.51 1.82
N TYR A 141 -15.45 -15.20 1.27
CA TYR A 141 -16.01 -15.93 0.14
C TYR A 141 -15.10 -15.87 -1.10
N TYR A 142 -14.57 -14.70 -1.46
CA TYR A 142 -13.64 -14.56 -2.58
C TYR A 142 -12.35 -15.35 -2.36
N ASN A 143 -11.77 -15.28 -1.17
CA ASN A 143 -10.54 -16.03 -0.86
C ASN A 143 -10.76 -17.53 -0.96
N GLU A 144 -11.87 -18.06 -0.44
CA GLU A 144 -12.23 -19.47 -0.54
C GLU A 144 -12.47 -19.91 -2.00
N ALA A 145 -13.09 -19.06 -2.82
CA ALA A 145 -13.32 -19.33 -4.22
C ALA A 145 -12.00 -19.38 -5.02
N VAL A 146 -11.08 -18.46 -4.76
CA VAL A 146 -9.76 -18.43 -5.39
C VAL A 146 -8.92 -19.63 -4.99
N ASP A 147 -8.93 -20.04 -3.72
CA ASP A 147 -8.17 -21.19 -3.23
C ASP A 147 -8.69 -22.52 -3.82
N LYS A 148 -9.98 -22.58 -4.17
CA LYS A 148 -10.61 -23.72 -4.87
C LYS A 148 -10.40 -23.70 -6.40
N GLY A 149 -9.66 -22.73 -6.94
CA GLY A 149 -9.39 -22.61 -8.37
C GLY A 149 -10.60 -22.16 -9.21
N ALA A 150 -11.60 -21.52 -8.59
CA ALA A 150 -12.73 -20.97 -9.30
C ALA A 150 -12.30 -19.75 -10.13
N SER A 151 -12.51 -19.81 -11.45
CA SER A 151 -12.43 -18.63 -12.29
C SER A 151 -13.70 -17.79 -12.07
N ILE A 152 -13.55 -16.62 -11.48
CA ILE A 152 -14.67 -15.69 -11.31
C ILE A 152 -14.90 -14.99 -12.65
N THR A 153 -15.90 -15.44 -13.40
CA THR A 153 -16.36 -14.73 -14.60
C THR A 153 -17.40 -13.71 -14.17
N ILE A 154 -17.07 -12.43 -14.19
CA ILE A 154 -18.03 -11.36 -13.98
C ILE A 154 -18.80 -11.20 -15.30
N SER A 155 -19.97 -11.83 -15.43
CA SER A 155 -20.90 -11.56 -16.51
C SER A 155 -21.76 -10.35 -16.12
N GLY A 156 -21.32 -9.16 -16.51
CA GLY A 156 -22.10 -7.93 -16.35
C GLY A 156 -23.04 -7.71 -17.52
N SER A 157 -24.30 -8.15 -17.41
CA SER A 157 -25.40 -7.59 -18.19
C SER A 157 -26.66 -7.55 -17.33
N HIS A 158 -26.80 -6.51 -16.54
CA HIS A 158 -28.09 -6.14 -16.02
C HIS A 158 -28.72 -5.13 -16.99
N ASN A 159 -29.57 -5.66 -17.87
CA ASN A 159 -30.57 -4.85 -18.56
C ASN A 159 -31.48 -4.21 -17.51
N TYR A 160 -31.30 -2.94 -17.24
CA TYR A 160 -32.32 -2.14 -16.61
C TYR A 160 -33.46 -1.92 -17.66
N ASN A 161 -34.41 -2.84 -17.70
CA ASN A 161 -35.69 -2.56 -18.33
C ASN A 161 -36.47 -1.61 -17.44
N SER A 162 -36.53 -0.34 -17.88
CA SER A 162 -37.52 0.63 -17.46
C SER A 162 -38.91 0.03 -17.64
N ARG A 163 -39.67 -0.12 -16.57
CA ARG A 163 -41.14 -0.22 -16.61
C ARG A 163 -41.70 0.96 -15.86
N ASN A 164 -42.37 1.79 -16.66
CA ASN A 164 -43.49 2.72 -16.42
C ASN A 164 -43.70 3.25 -15.01
#